data_296aca0f65674eb2854f9906d38e0ad0
#
_entry.id   296aca0f65674eb2854f9906d38e0ad0
#
_cell.length_a   1.000
_cell.length_b   1.000
_cell.length_c   1.000
_cell.angle_alpha   90.00
_cell.angle_beta   90.00
_cell.angle_gamma   90.00
#
_symmetry.space_group_name_H-M   'P 1'
#
loop_
_entity.id
_entity.type
_entity.pdbx_description
1 polymer ?
#
loop_
_entity_poly.entity_id
_entity_poly.type
_entity_poly.pdbx_seq_one_letter_code
_entity_poly.pdbx_strand_id
1 'polypeptide(L)'
;MANASPSPLAKGAWYTLVILTLVYVSNSIDRTAMSILIEPVKAEFKLSDSQLGLLTGLAFGLTYALAGLPMGWLIDRVNRTKLLAAVVAIWSLCTTICGFAQNYPALVMARLAVGASESAAAPTAMSMIADLFPKDRRSTAMGIFWTSTAFGTATSLVLGGVIAANYGWRAAFFVAGAPGLILAVLIFLTVREPARERDIGQSEGSPAPSFLQTLKFVCANPTVFHAFAGVGLASLAMSGVPVWAASFLVRTQGFTLPQAGLMAGLGVGLFGALGSLLGGPVGDAVVRRWGVHTLPAVPMTACILACISGLVFALGSSLLIVALGFIVFEIVSRAFTAPAYAILVTGVEPRMRGVVISAVQAVTNLIGYGVGPLVVGVVSDRVGGPNSLKVGIAAVMIFSLWSGLHFLAAWFAARRSERFAGGTVA
;
A
#
# COMPACT_ATOMS: atom_id res chain seq x y z
N MET A 1 -0.03 -19.75 37.06
CA MET A 1 -0.05 -19.51 35.59
C MET A 1 0.04 -20.87 34.92
N ALA A 2 -1.07 -21.38 34.41
CA ALA A 2 -1.08 -22.66 33.73
C ALA A 2 -0.35 -22.52 32.40
N ASN A 3 0.69 -23.31 32.19
CA ASN A 3 1.36 -23.50 30.90
C ASN A 3 0.32 -24.07 29.89
N ALA A 4 -0.35 -23.21 29.17
CA ALA A 4 -1.14 -23.66 28.04
C ALA A 4 -0.14 -24.21 27.00
N SER A 5 -0.18 -25.53 26.77
CA SER A 5 0.58 -26.15 25.68
C SER A 5 0.28 -25.44 24.37
N PRO A 6 1.29 -25.13 23.54
CA PRO A 6 1.09 -24.44 22.28
C PRO A 6 0.10 -25.25 21.42
N SER A 7 -0.93 -24.58 20.92
CA SER A 7 -1.91 -25.20 20.02
C SER A 7 -1.18 -25.80 18.82
N PRO A 8 -1.49 -27.04 18.41
CA PRO A 8 -0.82 -27.66 17.27
C PRO A 8 -1.07 -26.88 15.99
N LEU A 9 -0.03 -26.67 15.19
CA LEU A 9 -0.14 -26.05 13.87
C LEU A 9 -1.08 -26.87 12.99
N ALA A 10 -1.98 -26.22 12.26
CA ALA A 10 -2.86 -26.91 11.32
C ALA A 10 -2.03 -27.62 10.24
N LYS A 11 -2.42 -28.85 9.87
CA LYS A 11 -1.72 -29.60 8.81
C LYS A 11 -1.72 -28.77 7.52
N GLY A 12 -0.52 -28.56 6.93
CA GLY A 12 -0.37 -27.78 5.70
C GLY A 12 -0.37 -26.26 5.89
N ALA A 13 -0.33 -25.73 7.13
CA ALA A 13 -0.33 -24.29 7.37
C ALA A 13 0.80 -23.53 6.64
N TRP A 14 2.02 -24.06 6.68
CA TRP A 14 3.16 -23.47 5.98
C TRP A 14 3.02 -23.54 4.46
N TYR A 15 2.51 -24.67 3.92
CA TYR A 15 2.22 -24.77 2.50
C TYR A 15 1.21 -23.71 2.06
N THR A 16 0.11 -23.58 2.80
CA THR A 16 -0.92 -22.57 2.51
C THR A 16 -0.33 -21.16 2.61
N LEU A 17 0.50 -20.87 3.60
CA LEU A 17 1.17 -19.57 3.72
C LEU A 17 2.05 -19.26 2.49
N VAL A 18 2.82 -20.23 2.01
CA VAL A 18 3.65 -20.06 0.80
C VAL A 18 2.76 -19.74 -0.40
N ILE A 19 1.67 -20.49 -0.60
CA ILE A 19 0.72 -20.22 -1.71
C ILE A 19 0.11 -18.82 -1.57
N LEU A 20 -0.37 -18.43 -0.37
CA LEU A 20 -0.92 -17.10 -0.13
C LEU A 20 0.10 -15.99 -0.40
N THR A 21 1.36 -16.22 -0.02
CA THR A 21 2.47 -15.29 -0.28
C THR A 21 2.72 -15.16 -1.79
N LEU A 22 2.76 -16.26 -2.54
CA LEU A 22 2.91 -16.25 -4.01
C LEU A 22 1.73 -15.56 -4.70
N VAL A 23 0.52 -15.78 -4.21
CA VAL A 23 -0.68 -15.07 -4.69
C VAL A 23 -0.53 -13.57 -4.51
N TYR A 24 -0.02 -13.13 -3.36
CA TYR A 24 0.14 -11.70 -3.11
C TYR A 24 1.36 -11.09 -3.80
N VAL A 25 2.37 -11.91 -4.16
CA VAL A 25 3.43 -11.52 -5.12
C VAL A 25 2.81 -11.24 -6.49
N SER A 26 1.96 -12.15 -7.00
CA SER A 26 1.25 -11.94 -8.28
C SER A 26 0.36 -10.70 -8.23
N ASN A 27 -0.40 -10.50 -7.15
CA ASN A 27 -1.20 -9.29 -6.92
C ASN A 27 -0.35 -8.01 -7.00
N SER A 28 0.81 -8.00 -6.35
CA SER A 28 1.72 -6.84 -6.37
C SER A 28 2.35 -6.60 -7.74
N ILE A 29 2.61 -7.67 -8.50
CA ILE A 29 3.07 -7.59 -9.89
C ILE A 29 2.00 -6.92 -10.76
N ASP A 30 0.77 -7.39 -10.72
CA ASP A 30 -0.35 -6.89 -11.52
C ASP A 30 -0.65 -5.41 -11.21
N ARG A 31 -0.65 -5.05 -9.94
CA ARG A 31 -0.90 -3.70 -9.46
C ARG A 31 0.17 -2.71 -9.94
N THR A 32 1.44 -3.13 -9.95
CA THR A 32 2.58 -2.27 -10.27
C THR A 32 2.93 -2.27 -11.75
N ALA A 33 2.49 -3.28 -12.52
CA ALA A 33 2.84 -3.45 -13.94
C ALA A 33 2.60 -2.16 -14.75
N MET A 34 1.47 -1.48 -14.54
CA MET A 34 1.17 -0.25 -15.28
C MET A 34 2.20 0.87 -15.04
N SER A 35 2.84 0.93 -13.86
CA SER A 35 3.80 2.00 -13.54
C SER A 35 5.04 1.97 -14.44
N ILE A 36 5.55 0.79 -14.80
CA ILE A 36 6.69 0.67 -15.73
C ILE A 36 6.25 0.80 -17.19
N LEU A 37 4.97 0.58 -17.49
CA LEU A 37 4.42 0.59 -18.84
C LEU A 37 3.84 1.94 -19.26
N ILE A 38 3.92 2.99 -18.41
CA ILE A 38 3.39 4.32 -18.67
C ILE A 38 3.90 4.86 -20.02
N GLU A 39 5.21 4.84 -20.27
CA GLU A 39 5.80 5.44 -21.47
C GLU A 39 5.38 4.73 -22.77
N PRO A 40 5.50 3.40 -22.90
CA PRO A 40 5.08 2.74 -24.12
C PRO A 40 3.56 2.83 -24.38
N VAL A 41 2.73 2.79 -23.32
CA VAL A 41 1.27 2.97 -23.45
C VAL A 41 0.93 4.41 -23.85
N LYS A 42 1.63 5.40 -23.26
CA LYS A 42 1.51 6.82 -23.64
C LYS A 42 1.80 7.03 -25.13
N ALA A 43 2.90 6.47 -25.59
CA ALA A 43 3.35 6.64 -26.97
C ALA A 43 2.34 6.04 -27.97
N GLU A 44 1.81 4.86 -27.70
CA GLU A 44 0.89 4.16 -28.60
C GLU A 44 -0.47 4.81 -28.66
N PHE A 45 -1.06 5.13 -27.51
CA PHE A 45 -2.43 5.70 -27.47
C PHE A 45 -2.44 7.24 -27.46
N LYS A 46 -1.29 7.90 -27.53
CA LYS A 46 -1.12 9.38 -27.48
C LYS A 46 -1.82 10.01 -26.28
N LEU A 47 -1.64 9.41 -25.10
CA LEU A 47 -2.33 9.81 -23.89
C LEU A 47 -1.66 11.02 -23.22
N SER A 48 -2.47 11.80 -22.50
CA SER A 48 -1.98 12.80 -21.57
C SER A 48 -1.47 12.16 -20.27
N ASP A 49 -0.68 12.88 -19.49
CA ASP A 49 -0.21 12.40 -18.18
C ASP A 49 -1.38 12.27 -17.18
N SER A 50 -2.40 13.14 -17.29
CA SER A 50 -3.64 13.01 -16.49
C SER A 50 -4.37 11.70 -16.76
N GLN A 51 -4.47 11.30 -18.03
CA GLN A 51 -5.09 10.02 -18.41
C GLN A 51 -4.31 8.83 -17.88
N LEU A 52 -2.99 8.90 -17.89
CA LEU A 52 -2.12 7.87 -17.33
C LEU A 52 -2.20 7.84 -15.79
N GLY A 53 -2.23 8.99 -15.13
CA GLY A 53 -2.45 9.10 -13.69
C GLY A 53 -3.81 8.56 -13.26
N LEU A 54 -4.87 8.78 -14.06
CA LEU A 54 -6.18 8.17 -13.85
C LEU A 54 -6.11 6.64 -13.97
N LEU A 55 -5.45 6.14 -15.02
CA LEU A 55 -5.32 4.72 -15.32
C LEU A 55 -4.52 3.96 -14.26
N THR A 56 -3.41 4.54 -13.81
CA THR A 56 -2.52 3.93 -12.81
C THR A 56 -3.06 4.06 -11.38
N GLY A 57 -3.83 5.13 -11.12
CA GLY A 57 -4.31 5.48 -9.79
C GLY A 57 -5.82 5.28 -9.63
N LEU A 58 -6.59 6.28 -10.03
CA LEU A 58 -8.00 6.39 -9.66
C LEU A 58 -8.87 5.25 -10.21
N ALA A 59 -8.63 4.78 -11.42
CA ALA A 59 -9.39 3.68 -12.01
C ALA A 59 -9.28 2.41 -11.15
N PHE A 60 -8.08 2.08 -10.69
CA PHE A 60 -7.85 0.96 -9.79
C PHE A 60 -8.34 1.25 -8.36
N GLY A 61 -7.92 2.38 -7.76
CA GLY A 61 -8.18 2.71 -6.37
C GLY A 61 -9.66 2.85 -6.03
N LEU A 62 -10.45 3.44 -6.94
CA LEU A 62 -11.88 3.62 -6.76
C LEU A 62 -12.62 2.28 -6.71
N THR A 63 -12.37 1.41 -7.68
CA THR A 63 -13.04 0.09 -7.72
C THR A 63 -12.57 -0.84 -6.61
N TYR A 64 -11.30 -0.78 -6.25
CA TYR A 64 -10.78 -1.48 -5.08
C TYR A 64 -11.49 -1.06 -3.79
N ALA A 65 -11.68 0.25 -3.57
CA ALA A 65 -12.36 0.76 -2.39
C ALA A 65 -13.86 0.40 -2.37
N LEU A 66 -14.55 0.57 -3.51
CA LEU A 66 -15.99 0.27 -3.61
C LEU A 66 -16.28 -1.24 -3.49
N ALA A 67 -15.46 -2.09 -4.09
CA ALA A 67 -15.63 -3.54 -4.03
C ALA A 67 -15.18 -4.13 -2.68
N GLY A 68 -14.29 -3.45 -1.96
CA GLY A 68 -13.76 -3.94 -0.67
C GLY A 68 -14.83 -4.19 0.38
N LEU A 69 -15.87 -3.33 0.45
CA LEU A 69 -16.96 -3.50 1.40
C LEU A 69 -17.82 -4.77 1.14
N PRO A 70 -18.37 -4.98 -0.08
CA PRO A 70 -19.12 -6.20 -0.36
C PRO A 70 -18.23 -7.46 -0.31
N MET A 71 -16.95 -7.35 -0.67
CA MET A 71 -16.03 -8.49 -0.58
C MET A 71 -15.76 -8.88 0.88
N GLY A 72 -15.60 -7.92 1.79
CA GLY A 72 -15.49 -8.19 3.23
C GLY A 72 -16.69 -8.98 3.75
N TRP A 73 -17.92 -8.55 3.39
CA TRP A 73 -19.15 -9.27 3.73
C TRP A 73 -19.20 -10.70 3.15
N LEU A 74 -18.69 -10.87 1.90
CA LEU A 74 -18.67 -12.17 1.23
C LEU A 74 -17.68 -13.15 1.88
N ILE A 75 -16.48 -12.69 2.26
CA ILE A 75 -15.43 -13.47 2.92
C ILE A 75 -15.97 -14.19 4.16
N ASP A 76 -16.84 -13.55 4.94
CA ASP A 76 -17.38 -14.11 6.16
C ASP A 76 -18.41 -15.24 5.91
N ARG A 77 -18.99 -15.30 4.71
CA ARG A 77 -20.14 -16.17 4.40
C ARG A 77 -19.85 -17.35 3.49
N VAL A 78 -18.78 -17.24 2.67
CA VAL A 78 -18.44 -18.28 1.69
C VAL A 78 -17.18 -19.04 2.08
N ASN A 79 -16.87 -20.11 1.34
CA ASN A 79 -15.58 -20.78 1.42
C ASN A 79 -14.48 -19.86 0.89
N ARG A 80 -13.55 -19.45 1.78
CA ARG A 80 -12.49 -18.47 1.49
C ARG A 80 -11.50 -18.97 0.45
N THR A 81 -11.21 -20.27 0.43
CA THR A 81 -10.32 -20.90 -0.55
C THR A 81 -10.91 -20.81 -1.96
N LYS A 82 -12.21 -21.12 -2.12
CA LYS A 82 -12.89 -21.02 -3.41
C LYS A 82 -13.03 -19.56 -3.85
N LEU A 83 -13.36 -18.66 -2.92
CA LEU A 83 -13.43 -17.23 -3.19
C LEU A 83 -12.05 -16.70 -3.66
N LEU A 84 -10.99 -17.05 -2.94
CA LEU A 84 -9.63 -16.63 -3.31
C LEU A 84 -9.25 -17.14 -4.69
N ALA A 85 -9.47 -18.42 -4.98
CA ALA A 85 -9.21 -18.99 -6.31
C ALA A 85 -9.97 -18.25 -7.42
N ALA A 86 -11.26 -17.94 -7.20
CA ALA A 86 -12.10 -17.23 -8.16
C ALA A 86 -11.59 -15.78 -8.39
N VAL A 87 -11.32 -15.01 -7.33
CA VAL A 87 -10.86 -13.63 -7.50
C VAL A 87 -9.46 -13.57 -8.11
N VAL A 88 -8.56 -14.51 -7.77
CA VAL A 88 -7.23 -14.63 -8.41
C VAL A 88 -7.40 -14.90 -9.90
N ALA A 89 -8.26 -15.83 -10.30
CA ALA A 89 -8.53 -16.12 -11.71
C ALA A 89 -9.08 -14.89 -12.45
N ILE A 90 -10.04 -14.20 -11.82
CA ILE A 90 -10.69 -13.02 -12.42
C ILE A 90 -9.67 -11.89 -12.64
N TRP A 91 -8.91 -11.48 -11.60
CA TRP A 91 -7.97 -10.37 -11.81
C TRP A 91 -6.86 -10.72 -12.78
N SER A 92 -6.35 -11.97 -12.74
CA SER A 92 -5.30 -12.41 -13.65
C SER A 92 -5.76 -12.45 -15.10
N LEU A 93 -7.02 -12.87 -15.32
CA LEU A 93 -7.66 -12.77 -16.64
C LEU A 93 -7.81 -11.31 -17.07
N CYS A 94 -8.28 -10.42 -16.18
CA CYS A 94 -8.40 -8.99 -16.47
C CYS A 94 -7.04 -8.35 -16.77
N THR A 95 -5.98 -8.73 -16.04
CA THR A 95 -4.60 -8.29 -16.32
C THR A 95 -4.15 -8.77 -17.70
N THR A 96 -4.42 -10.03 -18.05
CA THR A 96 -4.16 -10.55 -19.39
C THR A 96 -4.94 -9.78 -20.46
N ILE A 97 -6.21 -9.45 -20.20
CA ILE A 97 -7.06 -8.66 -21.09
C ILE A 97 -6.49 -7.24 -21.30
N CYS A 98 -5.80 -6.65 -20.30
CA CYS A 98 -5.09 -5.39 -20.52
C CYS A 98 -4.09 -5.47 -21.69
N GLY A 99 -3.44 -6.62 -21.89
CA GLY A 99 -2.53 -6.86 -23.02
C GLY A 99 -3.22 -6.91 -24.39
N PHE A 100 -4.53 -7.15 -24.44
CA PHE A 100 -5.33 -7.11 -25.68
C PHE A 100 -5.98 -5.75 -25.95
N ALA A 101 -5.82 -4.76 -25.06
CA ALA A 101 -6.43 -3.46 -25.23
C ALA A 101 -5.95 -2.75 -26.50
N GLN A 102 -6.89 -2.31 -27.33
CA GLN A 102 -6.63 -1.60 -28.59
C GLN A 102 -6.84 -0.09 -28.46
N ASN A 103 -7.40 0.36 -27.34
CA ASN A 103 -7.67 1.75 -27.06
C ASN A 103 -7.68 2.03 -25.57
N TYR A 104 -7.64 3.32 -25.21
CA TYR A 104 -7.63 3.76 -23.82
C TYR A 104 -8.86 3.32 -23.01
N PRO A 105 -10.13 3.46 -23.51
CA PRO A 105 -11.30 3.00 -22.76
C PRO A 105 -11.27 1.50 -22.43
N ALA A 106 -10.84 0.65 -23.37
CA ALA A 106 -10.71 -0.78 -23.12
C ALA A 106 -9.70 -1.08 -21.98
N LEU A 107 -8.56 -0.37 -22.00
CA LEU A 107 -7.55 -0.51 -20.94
C LEU A 107 -8.07 -0.02 -19.58
N VAL A 108 -8.80 1.10 -19.55
CA VAL A 108 -9.44 1.61 -18.32
C VAL A 108 -10.45 0.60 -17.77
N MET A 109 -11.33 0.04 -18.62
CA MET A 109 -12.32 -0.96 -18.18
C MET A 109 -11.66 -2.22 -17.60
N ALA A 110 -10.60 -2.71 -18.23
CA ALA A 110 -9.83 -3.84 -17.72
C ALA A 110 -9.20 -3.51 -16.36
N ARG A 111 -8.61 -2.32 -16.18
CA ARG A 111 -8.02 -1.87 -14.90
C ARG A 111 -9.06 -1.68 -13.79
N LEU A 112 -10.27 -1.19 -14.11
CA LEU A 112 -11.40 -1.14 -13.18
C LEU A 112 -11.76 -2.55 -12.67
N ALA A 113 -11.81 -3.53 -13.58
CA ALA A 113 -12.12 -4.92 -13.23
C ALA A 113 -11.00 -5.57 -12.39
N VAL A 114 -9.73 -5.30 -12.69
CA VAL A 114 -8.59 -5.71 -11.85
C VAL A 114 -8.74 -5.15 -10.43
N GLY A 115 -8.95 -3.85 -10.28
CA GLY A 115 -9.09 -3.21 -8.97
C GLY A 115 -10.23 -3.79 -8.13
N ALA A 116 -11.38 -4.03 -8.75
CA ALA A 116 -12.54 -4.61 -8.07
C ALA A 116 -12.26 -6.04 -7.56
N SER A 117 -11.68 -6.89 -8.40
CA SER A 117 -11.40 -8.29 -8.05
C SER A 117 -10.27 -8.44 -7.03
N GLU A 118 -9.23 -7.61 -7.07
CA GLU A 118 -8.12 -7.65 -6.13
C GLU A 118 -8.51 -7.28 -4.69
N SER A 119 -9.60 -6.57 -4.49
CA SER A 119 -10.01 -6.06 -3.17
C SER A 119 -10.25 -7.16 -2.12
N ALA A 120 -10.57 -8.38 -2.54
CA ALA A 120 -10.77 -9.51 -1.64
C ALA A 120 -9.46 -10.24 -1.23
N ALA A 121 -8.35 -10.05 -1.95
CA ALA A 121 -7.17 -10.89 -1.79
C ALA A 121 -6.54 -10.81 -0.40
N ALA A 122 -6.14 -9.62 0.04
CA ALA A 122 -5.48 -9.43 1.33
C ALA A 122 -6.40 -9.79 2.52
N PRO A 123 -7.67 -9.33 2.59
CA PRO A 123 -8.56 -9.70 3.69
C PRO A 123 -8.79 -11.21 3.77
N THR A 124 -8.97 -11.91 2.64
CA THR A 124 -9.13 -13.36 2.60
C THR A 124 -7.89 -14.07 3.10
N ALA A 125 -6.70 -13.71 2.59
CA ALA A 125 -5.44 -14.31 3.01
C ALA A 125 -5.17 -14.09 4.51
N MET A 126 -5.38 -12.88 5.02
CA MET A 126 -5.17 -12.57 6.44
C MET A 126 -6.13 -13.34 7.34
N SER A 127 -7.40 -13.50 6.94
CA SER A 127 -8.38 -14.32 7.65
C SER A 127 -7.96 -15.79 7.69
N MET A 128 -7.47 -16.35 6.57
CA MET A 128 -6.97 -17.72 6.52
C MET A 128 -5.72 -17.92 7.37
N ILE A 129 -4.76 -16.98 7.35
CA ILE A 129 -3.54 -17.02 8.19
C ILE A 129 -3.91 -16.97 9.68
N ALA A 130 -4.90 -16.16 10.05
CA ALA A 130 -5.35 -16.07 11.42
C ALA A 130 -5.90 -17.39 11.98
N ASP A 131 -6.57 -18.20 11.14
CA ASP A 131 -7.08 -19.52 11.52
C ASP A 131 -6.04 -20.65 11.41
N LEU A 132 -5.02 -20.51 10.57
CA LEU A 132 -3.98 -21.51 10.35
C LEU A 132 -2.89 -21.49 11.41
N PHE A 133 -2.60 -20.30 11.97
CA PHE A 133 -1.47 -20.10 12.86
C PHE A 133 -1.94 -19.70 14.27
N PRO A 134 -1.40 -20.37 15.32
CA PRO A 134 -1.68 -20.01 16.72
C PRO A 134 -1.15 -18.60 17.02
N LYS A 135 -1.69 -17.98 18.06
CA LYS A 135 -1.43 -16.55 18.41
C LYS A 135 0.05 -16.18 18.53
N ASP A 136 0.89 -17.11 19.02
CA ASP A 136 2.35 -16.94 19.19
C ASP A 136 3.13 -16.94 17.85
N ARG A 137 2.59 -17.50 16.78
CA ARG A 137 3.22 -17.57 15.44
C ARG A 137 2.53 -16.74 14.37
N ARG A 138 1.35 -16.21 14.67
CA ARG A 138 0.50 -15.45 13.71
C ARG A 138 1.22 -14.21 13.18
N SER A 139 1.91 -13.46 14.04
CA SER A 139 2.67 -12.27 13.63
C SER A 139 3.81 -12.61 12.67
N THR A 140 4.51 -13.72 12.90
CA THR A 140 5.57 -14.19 11.98
C THR A 140 5.00 -14.59 10.63
N ALA A 141 3.88 -15.32 10.60
CA ALA A 141 3.23 -15.72 9.36
C ALA A 141 2.72 -14.50 8.55
N MET A 142 2.11 -13.52 9.22
CA MET A 142 1.72 -12.26 8.59
C MET A 142 2.92 -11.46 8.09
N GLY A 143 4.02 -11.43 8.83
CA GLY A 143 5.27 -10.79 8.38
C GLY A 143 5.80 -11.41 7.08
N ILE A 144 5.84 -12.74 6.99
CA ILE A 144 6.24 -13.47 5.79
C ILE A 144 5.27 -13.11 4.63
N PHE A 145 3.96 -13.14 4.86
CA PHE A 145 2.97 -12.77 3.84
C PHE A 145 3.22 -11.36 3.28
N TRP A 146 3.50 -10.38 4.13
CA TRP A 146 3.69 -9.00 3.68
C TRP A 146 5.03 -8.74 2.95
N THR A 147 6.03 -9.65 3.03
CA THR A 147 7.25 -9.53 2.19
C THR A 147 6.94 -9.63 0.71
N SER A 148 5.84 -10.30 0.34
CA SER A 148 5.34 -10.42 -1.02
C SER A 148 5.15 -9.09 -1.74
N THR A 149 4.74 -8.03 -1.02
CA THR A 149 4.52 -6.71 -1.62
C THR A 149 5.82 -6.12 -2.17
N ALA A 150 6.88 -6.12 -1.37
CA ALA A 150 8.18 -5.59 -1.79
C ALA A 150 8.77 -6.41 -2.96
N PHE A 151 8.72 -7.75 -2.82
CA PHE A 151 9.25 -8.66 -3.82
C PHE A 151 8.46 -8.59 -5.14
N GLY A 152 7.12 -8.59 -5.06
CA GLY A 152 6.26 -8.49 -6.25
C GLY A 152 6.42 -7.15 -6.98
N THR A 153 6.48 -6.04 -6.23
CA THR A 153 6.70 -4.71 -6.83
C THR A 153 8.06 -4.61 -7.50
N ALA A 154 9.13 -5.07 -6.85
CA ALA A 154 10.46 -5.09 -7.46
C ALA A 154 10.49 -5.95 -8.72
N THR A 155 9.94 -7.15 -8.67
CA THR A 155 9.83 -8.08 -9.80
C THR A 155 9.07 -7.45 -10.96
N SER A 156 7.94 -6.80 -10.68
CA SER A 156 7.11 -6.13 -11.70
C SER A 156 7.87 -5.04 -12.44
N LEU A 157 8.56 -4.17 -11.70
CA LEU A 157 9.31 -3.07 -12.30
C LEU A 157 10.53 -3.57 -13.10
N VAL A 158 11.30 -4.50 -12.53
CA VAL A 158 12.52 -5.01 -13.18
C VAL A 158 12.15 -5.86 -14.40
N LEU A 159 11.37 -6.93 -14.23
CA LEU A 159 11.02 -7.83 -15.33
C LEU A 159 10.06 -7.16 -16.32
N GLY A 160 9.11 -6.36 -15.84
CA GLY A 160 8.20 -5.61 -16.70
C GLY A 160 8.94 -4.65 -17.63
N GLY A 161 9.97 -3.96 -17.13
CA GLY A 161 10.84 -3.10 -17.94
C GLY A 161 11.62 -3.87 -19.02
N VAL A 162 12.18 -5.02 -18.67
CA VAL A 162 12.92 -5.89 -19.63
C VAL A 162 11.98 -6.48 -20.67
N ILE A 163 10.83 -7.01 -20.24
CA ILE A 163 9.85 -7.63 -21.15
C ILE A 163 9.26 -6.58 -22.09
N ALA A 164 8.88 -5.42 -21.57
CA ALA A 164 8.31 -4.35 -22.38
C ALA A 164 9.31 -3.81 -23.44
N ALA A 165 10.60 -3.72 -23.09
CA ALA A 165 11.62 -3.27 -24.02
C ALA A 165 11.88 -4.26 -25.17
N ASN A 166 11.81 -5.57 -24.93
CA ASN A 166 12.14 -6.60 -25.92
C ASN A 166 10.91 -7.13 -26.67
N TYR A 167 9.73 -7.18 -26.03
CA TYR A 167 8.53 -7.83 -26.56
C TYR A 167 7.31 -6.91 -26.59
N GLY A 168 7.48 -5.65 -26.17
CA GLY A 168 6.40 -4.68 -26.09
C GLY A 168 5.58 -4.77 -24.78
N TRP A 169 4.85 -3.68 -24.48
CA TRP A 169 4.11 -3.56 -23.23
C TRP A 169 2.98 -4.58 -23.07
N ARG A 170 2.40 -5.07 -24.20
CA ARG A 170 1.36 -6.10 -24.16
C ARG A 170 1.89 -7.42 -23.60
N ALA A 171 3.11 -7.82 -24.01
CA ALA A 171 3.75 -9.01 -23.48
C ALA A 171 3.97 -8.94 -21.97
N ALA A 172 4.28 -7.75 -21.43
CA ALA A 172 4.43 -7.57 -19.99
C ALA A 172 3.12 -7.85 -19.24
N PHE A 173 1.94 -7.46 -19.76
CA PHE A 173 0.65 -7.82 -19.16
C PHE A 173 0.35 -9.31 -19.28
N PHE A 174 0.69 -9.97 -20.38
CA PHE A 174 0.50 -11.42 -20.52
C PHE A 174 1.35 -12.19 -19.50
N VAL A 175 2.61 -11.79 -19.34
CA VAL A 175 3.51 -12.41 -18.36
C VAL A 175 3.09 -12.10 -16.92
N ALA A 176 2.56 -10.92 -16.65
CA ALA A 176 2.05 -10.56 -15.33
C ALA A 176 0.81 -11.41 -14.95
N GLY A 177 -0.17 -11.55 -15.85
CA GLY A 177 -1.41 -12.26 -15.57
C GLY A 177 -1.28 -13.79 -15.55
N ALA A 178 -0.40 -14.38 -16.37
CA ALA A 178 -0.30 -15.84 -16.51
C ALA A 178 -0.01 -16.59 -15.19
N PRO A 179 0.93 -16.16 -14.32
CA PRO A 179 1.21 -16.86 -13.07
C PRO A 179 0.01 -16.94 -12.14
N GLY A 180 -0.82 -15.89 -12.09
CA GLY A 180 -2.01 -15.86 -11.26
C GLY A 180 -3.06 -16.89 -11.70
N LEU A 181 -3.23 -17.14 -13.00
CA LEU A 181 -4.13 -18.19 -13.50
C LEU A 181 -3.66 -19.58 -13.03
N ILE A 182 -2.35 -19.83 -13.06
CA ILE A 182 -1.77 -21.08 -12.55
C ILE A 182 -2.02 -21.19 -11.04
N LEU A 183 -1.78 -20.09 -10.30
CA LEU A 183 -2.02 -20.04 -8.85
C LEU A 183 -3.49 -20.24 -8.50
N ALA A 184 -4.43 -19.72 -9.29
CA ALA A 184 -5.85 -19.93 -9.07
C ALA A 184 -6.24 -21.43 -9.14
N VAL A 185 -5.73 -22.15 -10.14
CA VAL A 185 -5.91 -23.59 -10.26
C VAL A 185 -5.25 -24.34 -9.10
N LEU A 186 -4.03 -23.93 -8.74
CA LEU A 186 -3.28 -24.53 -7.64
C LEU A 186 -4.02 -24.35 -6.30
N ILE A 187 -4.53 -23.15 -6.01
CA ILE A 187 -5.34 -22.88 -4.82
C ILE A 187 -6.55 -23.79 -4.80
N PHE A 188 -7.30 -23.83 -5.91
CA PHE A 188 -8.54 -24.60 -5.98
C PHE A 188 -8.34 -26.11 -5.75
N LEU A 189 -7.23 -26.66 -6.24
CA LEU A 189 -6.94 -28.09 -6.16
C LEU A 189 -6.23 -28.52 -4.87
N THR A 190 -5.41 -27.65 -4.26
CA THR A 190 -4.47 -28.09 -3.22
C THR A 190 -4.66 -27.41 -1.86
N VAL A 191 -5.22 -26.19 -1.82
CA VAL A 191 -5.43 -25.46 -0.57
C VAL A 191 -6.77 -25.91 0.03
N ARG A 192 -6.72 -26.36 1.28
CA ARG A 192 -7.94 -26.71 2.03
C ARG A 192 -8.44 -25.50 2.80
N GLU A 193 -9.78 -25.35 2.87
CA GLU A 193 -10.41 -24.32 3.71
C GLU A 193 -10.00 -24.53 5.17
N PRO A 194 -9.36 -23.55 5.82
CA PRO A 194 -9.09 -23.63 7.26
C PRO A 194 -10.40 -23.63 8.04
N ALA A 195 -10.48 -24.46 9.09
CA ALA A 195 -11.58 -24.38 10.02
C ALA A 195 -11.60 -22.98 10.64
N ARG A 196 -12.75 -22.32 10.63
CA ARG A 196 -12.90 -21.01 11.27
C ARG A 196 -12.78 -21.17 12.77
N GLU A 197 -11.83 -20.47 13.36
CA GLU A 197 -11.77 -20.31 14.82
C GLU A 197 -13.01 -19.49 15.21
N ARG A 198 -14.11 -20.18 15.59
CA ARG A 198 -15.23 -19.49 16.22
C ARG A 198 -14.66 -18.86 17.47
N ASP A 199 -14.77 -17.56 17.62
CA ASP A 199 -14.45 -16.86 18.86
C ASP A 199 -15.31 -17.44 20.00
N ILE A 200 -14.83 -18.52 20.61
CA ILE A 200 -15.31 -19.04 21.87
C ILE A 200 -14.80 -18.06 22.91
N GLY A 201 -15.50 -16.95 23.07
CA GLY A 201 -15.12 -15.93 24.06
C GLY A 201 -15.33 -14.48 23.67
N GLN A 202 -16.12 -14.17 22.65
CA GLN A 202 -16.72 -12.84 22.65
C GLN A 202 -17.68 -12.80 23.84
N SER A 203 -17.14 -12.29 24.99
CA SER A 203 -17.96 -11.93 26.13
C SER A 203 -19.15 -11.10 25.60
N GLU A 204 -20.36 -11.49 25.97
CA GLU A 204 -21.62 -10.77 25.77
C GLU A 204 -21.57 -9.42 26.50
N GLY A 205 -20.68 -8.55 26.09
CA GLY A 205 -20.46 -7.22 26.65
C GLY A 205 -20.57 -6.19 25.55
N SER A 206 -21.68 -5.48 25.52
CA SER A 206 -22.00 -4.28 24.73
C SER A 206 -21.66 -4.35 23.23
N PRO A 207 -22.58 -4.04 22.32
CA PRO A 207 -22.33 -4.08 20.88
C PRO A 207 -21.10 -3.25 20.51
N ALA A 208 -20.29 -3.75 19.59
CA ALA A 208 -19.15 -3.02 19.05
C ALA A 208 -19.62 -1.64 18.55
N PRO A 209 -18.85 -0.55 18.80
CA PRO A 209 -19.22 0.77 18.34
C PRO A 209 -19.47 0.78 16.83
N SER A 210 -20.54 1.45 16.40
CA SER A 210 -20.85 1.56 14.97
C SER A 210 -19.75 2.35 14.24
N PHE A 211 -19.66 2.17 12.91
CA PHE A 211 -18.74 2.95 12.07
C PHE A 211 -18.85 4.46 12.32
N LEU A 212 -20.09 4.98 12.41
CA LEU A 212 -20.34 6.38 12.64
C LEU A 212 -19.89 6.86 14.05
N GLN A 213 -20.08 6.03 15.07
CA GLN A 213 -19.60 6.31 16.43
C GLN A 213 -18.07 6.38 16.47
N THR A 214 -17.40 5.44 15.81
CA THR A 214 -15.93 5.44 15.71
C THR A 214 -15.44 6.68 14.96
N LEU A 215 -16.08 7.05 13.85
CA LEU A 215 -15.72 8.25 13.10
C LEU A 215 -15.93 9.53 13.94
N LYS A 216 -17.02 9.64 14.67
CA LYS A 216 -17.24 10.75 15.62
C LYS A 216 -16.14 10.82 16.69
N PHE A 217 -15.73 9.67 17.22
CA PHE A 217 -14.63 9.61 18.19
C PHE A 217 -13.30 10.08 17.58
N VAL A 218 -12.97 9.63 16.36
CA VAL A 218 -11.77 10.06 15.62
C VAL A 218 -11.78 11.58 15.42
N CYS A 219 -12.91 12.16 15.01
CA CYS A 219 -13.07 13.60 14.83
C CYS A 219 -13.00 14.40 16.15
N ALA A 220 -13.46 13.81 17.25
CA ALA A 220 -13.46 14.45 18.57
C ALA A 220 -12.10 14.37 19.29
N ASN A 221 -11.25 13.41 18.94
CA ASN A 221 -9.91 13.26 19.53
C ASN A 221 -8.85 13.95 18.65
N PRO A 222 -8.29 15.12 19.03
CA PRO A 222 -7.39 15.88 18.17
C PRO A 222 -6.13 15.11 17.76
N THR A 223 -5.56 14.30 18.65
CA THR A 223 -4.36 13.49 18.34
C THR A 223 -4.66 12.47 17.24
N VAL A 224 -5.78 11.75 17.37
CA VAL A 224 -6.19 10.72 16.42
C VAL A 224 -6.63 11.36 15.10
N PHE A 225 -7.39 12.45 15.14
CA PHE A 225 -7.84 13.19 13.96
C PHE A 225 -6.66 13.66 13.11
N HIS A 226 -5.69 14.34 13.74
CA HIS A 226 -4.53 14.83 13.04
C HIS A 226 -3.63 13.69 12.50
N ALA A 227 -3.49 12.59 13.25
CA ALA A 227 -2.77 11.41 12.75
C ALA A 227 -3.48 10.78 11.55
N PHE A 228 -4.82 10.66 11.59
CA PHE A 228 -5.63 10.12 10.49
C PHE A 228 -5.52 10.98 9.22
N ALA A 229 -5.68 12.30 9.35
CA ALA A 229 -5.54 13.26 8.24
C ALA A 229 -4.10 13.25 7.69
N GLY A 230 -3.12 13.20 8.59
CA GLY A 230 -1.71 13.11 8.22
C GLY A 230 -1.40 11.86 7.36
N VAL A 231 -1.90 10.68 7.75
CA VAL A 231 -1.73 9.46 6.95
C VAL A 231 -2.38 9.59 5.58
N GLY A 232 -3.60 10.13 5.51
CA GLY A 232 -4.28 10.37 4.24
C GLY A 232 -3.50 11.29 3.29
N LEU A 233 -2.97 12.40 3.80
CA LEU A 233 -2.18 13.35 3.02
C LEU A 233 -0.81 12.77 2.59
N ALA A 234 -0.10 12.11 3.52
CA ALA A 234 1.18 11.47 3.18
C ALA A 234 1.03 10.45 2.06
N SER A 235 -0.08 9.72 2.03
CA SER A 235 -0.32 8.66 1.05
C SER A 235 -0.34 9.16 -0.40
N LEU A 236 -0.67 10.44 -0.65
CA LEU A 236 -0.61 11.07 -1.97
C LEU A 236 0.82 11.09 -2.54
N ALA A 237 1.77 11.55 -1.75
CA ALA A 237 3.18 11.57 -2.14
C ALA A 237 3.78 10.16 -2.21
N MET A 238 3.47 9.33 -1.21
CA MET A 238 3.99 7.96 -1.08
C MET A 238 3.51 7.01 -2.18
N SER A 239 2.43 7.33 -2.89
CA SER A 239 1.97 6.59 -4.06
C SER A 239 2.29 7.30 -5.37
N GLY A 240 2.18 8.63 -5.42
CA GLY A 240 2.44 9.42 -6.62
C GLY A 240 3.87 9.28 -7.11
N VAL A 241 4.86 9.39 -6.23
CA VAL A 241 6.28 9.31 -6.62
C VAL A 241 6.67 7.94 -7.17
N PRO A 242 6.43 6.81 -6.48
CA PRO A 242 6.82 5.50 -7.00
C PRO A 242 6.15 5.14 -8.33
N VAL A 243 4.89 5.53 -8.54
CA VAL A 243 4.17 5.26 -9.78
C VAL A 243 4.84 5.96 -10.97
N TRP A 244 5.28 7.19 -10.79
CA TRP A 244 5.90 7.98 -11.86
C TRP A 244 7.43 7.87 -11.92
N ALA A 245 8.06 7.18 -10.97
CA ALA A 245 9.53 7.11 -10.87
C ALA A 245 10.20 6.58 -12.15
N ALA A 246 9.68 5.47 -12.71
CA ALA A 246 10.25 4.91 -13.94
C ALA A 246 10.10 5.86 -15.13
N SER A 247 8.92 6.47 -15.32
CA SER A 247 8.68 7.46 -16.38
C SER A 247 9.56 8.70 -16.20
N PHE A 248 9.75 9.16 -14.96
CA PHE A 248 10.65 10.25 -14.65
C PHE A 248 12.08 9.93 -15.08
N LEU A 249 12.60 8.76 -14.77
CA LEU A 249 13.94 8.32 -15.15
C LEU A 249 14.10 8.23 -16.67
N VAL A 250 13.10 7.72 -17.37
CA VAL A 250 13.10 7.66 -18.85
C VAL A 250 13.10 9.06 -19.45
N ARG A 251 12.18 9.94 -19.03
CA ARG A 251 12.00 11.26 -19.65
C ARG A 251 13.09 12.26 -19.30
N THR A 252 13.61 12.23 -18.08
CA THR A 252 14.50 13.29 -17.56
C THR A 252 15.95 12.86 -17.46
N GLN A 253 16.23 11.57 -17.30
CA GLN A 253 17.57 11.01 -17.17
C GLN A 253 18.02 10.21 -18.41
N GLY A 254 17.12 10.05 -19.40
CA GLY A 254 17.43 9.32 -20.62
C GLY A 254 17.60 7.81 -20.43
N PHE A 255 17.06 7.24 -19.35
CA PHE A 255 17.16 5.81 -19.09
C PHE A 255 16.38 5.02 -20.11
N THR A 256 16.91 3.85 -20.45
CA THR A 256 16.12 2.80 -21.10
C THR A 256 15.09 2.23 -20.11
N LEU A 257 14.03 1.62 -20.61
CA LEU A 257 12.98 1.04 -19.78
C LEU A 257 13.51 0.00 -18.78
N PRO A 258 14.44 -0.92 -19.15
CA PRO A 258 15.08 -1.84 -18.21
C PRO A 258 15.88 -1.14 -17.10
N GLN A 259 16.63 -0.09 -17.43
CA GLN A 259 17.40 0.68 -16.45
C GLN A 259 16.48 1.40 -15.46
N ALA A 260 15.42 2.04 -15.96
CA ALA A 260 14.42 2.70 -15.14
C ALA A 260 13.68 1.69 -14.24
N GLY A 261 13.32 0.54 -14.77
CA GLY A 261 12.71 -0.56 -14.02
C GLY A 261 13.62 -1.12 -12.93
N LEU A 262 14.91 -1.29 -13.21
CA LEU A 262 15.88 -1.74 -12.21
C LEU A 262 16.02 -0.73 -11.07
N MET A 263 16.24 0.54 -11.39
CA MET A 263 16.41 1.59 -10.37
C MET A 263 15.14 1.78 -9.54
N ALA A 264 13.98 1.87 -10.19
CA ALA A 264 12.70 2.00 -9.48
C ALA A 264 12.37 0.74 -8.67
N GLY A 265 12.63 -0.46 -9.21
CA GLY A 265 12.41 -1.73 -8.54
C GLY A 265 13.30 -1.92 -7.30
N LEU A 266 14.57 -1.58 -7.38
CA LEU A 266 15.47 -1.58 -6.22
C LEU A 266 15.06 -0.52 -5.19
N GLY A 267 14.66 0.68 -5.63
CA GLY A 267 14.18 1.74 -4.76
C GLY A 267 12.99 1.29 -3.93
N VAL A 268 11.90 0.92 -4.60
CA VAL A 268 10.65 0.55 -3.93
C VAL A 268 10.76 -0.79 -3.21
N GLY A 269 11.40 -1.79 -3.84
CA GLY A 269 11.51 -3.14 -3.28
C GLY A 269 12.51 -3.22 -2.13
N LEU A 270 13.80 -2.98 -2.40
CA LEU A 270 14.85 -3.16 -1.40
C LEU A 270 14.86 -2.05 -0.36
N PHE A 271 14.93 -0.79 -0.80
CA PHE A 271 15.05 0.34 0.12
C PHE A 271 13.72 0.65 0.82
N GLY A 272 12.58 0.43 0.15
CA GLY A 272 11.27 0.48 0.81
C GLY A 272 11.11 -0.59 1.88
N ALA A 273 11.56 -1.83 1.64
CA ALA A 273 11.55 -2.89 2.66
C ALA A 273 12.44 -2.52 3.85
N LEU A 274 13.64 -1.97 3.61
CA LEU A 274 14.52 -1.47 4.66
C LEU A 274 13.84 -0.40 5.52
N GLY A 275 13.15 0.56 4.88
CA GLY A 275 12.37 1.59 5.58
C GLY A 275 11.29 0.99 6.47
N SER A 276 10.54 0.02 5.96
CA SER A 276 9.49 -0.68 6.73
C SER A 276 10.04 -1.40 7.97
N LEU A 277 11.24 -1.99 7.86
CA LEU A 277 11.91 -2.65 8.99
C LEU A 277 12.42 -1.66 10.05
N LEU A 278 12.82 -0.45 9.65
CA LEU A 278 13.37 0.56 10.53
C LEU A 278 12.29 1.35 11.29
N GLY A 279 11.10 1.52 10.71
CA GLY A 279 10.07 2.40 11.25
C GLY A 279 9.60 2.04 12.65
N GLY A 280 9.32 0.77 12.93
CA GLY A 280 8.90 0.28 14.24
C GLY A 280 9.98 0.51 15.32
N PRO A 281 11.19 -0.05 15.17
CA PRO A 281 12.27 0.15 16.14
C PRO A 281 12.63 1.61 16.42
N VAL A 282 12.58 2.48 15.43
CA VAL A 282 12.78 3.93 15.61
C VAL A 282 11.66 4.54 16.46
N GLY A 283 10.40 4.20 16.17
CA GLY A 283 9.26 4.64 16.98
C GLY A 283 9.39 4.19 18.43
N ASP A 284 9.69 2.92 18.66
CA ASP A 284 9.86 2.35 19.99
C ASP A 284 11.04 2.99 20.76
N ALA A 285 12.16 3.27 20.07
CA ALA A 285 13.31 3.94 20.69
C ALA A 285 12.97 5.36 21.14
N VAL A 286 12.22 6.10 20.31
CA VAL A 286 11.74 7.46 20.64
C VAL A 286 10.81 7.42 21.85
N VAL A 287 9.84 6.51 21.87
CA VAL A 287 8.91 6.35 22.98
C VAL A 287 9.61 5.96 24.27
N ARG A 288 10.55 5.01 24.22
CA ARG A 288 11.32 4.61 25.41
C ARG A 288 12.15 5.75 26.01
N ARG A 289 12.68 6.65 25.15
CA ARG A 289 13.57 7.71 25.61
C ARG A 289 12.84 8.98 26.07
N TRP A 290 11.71 9.31 25.43
CA TRP A 290 11.04 10.60 25.61
C TRP A 290 9.54 10.51 25.93
N GLY A 291 8.99 9.31 26.08
CA GLY A 291 7.59 9.07 26.41
C GLY A 291 6.67 8.96 25.20
N VAL A 292 5.47 8.39 25.41
CA VAL A 292 4.49 8.06 24.35
C VAL A 292 4.03 9.30 23.60
N HIS A 293 3.91 10.46 24.27
CA HIS A 293 3.48 11.72 23.65
C HIS A 293 4.41 12.20 22.53
N THR A 294 5.65 11.68 22.45
CA THR A 294 6.61 12.05 21.40
C THR A 294 6.49 11.19 20.14
N LEU A 295 5.70 10.12 20.17
CA LEU A 295 5.54 9.24 19.02
C LEU A 295 5.13 9.97 17.73
N PRO A 296 4.26 11.02 17.73
CA PRO A 296 3.93 11.77 16.52
C PRO A 296 5.11 12.53 15.89
N ALA A 297 6.19 12.78 16.64
CA ALA A 297 7.39 13.41 16.08
C ALA A 297 8.10 12.52 15.04
N VAL A 298 7.95 11.19 15.13
CA VAL A 298 8.57 10.23 14.19
C VAL A 298 7.97 10.35 12.80
N PRO A 299 6.64 10.19 12.58
CA PRO A 299 6.05 10.39 11.27
C PRO A 299 6.14 11.85 10.80
N MET A 300 6.16 12.84 11.70
CA MET A 300 6.42 14.26 11.35
C MET A 300 7.79 14.42 10.67
N THR A 301 8.84 13.94 11.31
CA THR A 301 10.21 14.02 10.75
C THR A 301 10.34 13.20 9.46
N ALA A 302 9.71 12.04 9.40
CA ALA A 302 9.68 11.21 8.19
C ALA A 302 9.01 11.97 7.01
N CYS A 303 7.89 12.66 7.25
CA CYS A 303 7.23 13.47 6.22
C CYS A 303 8.09 14.64 5.72
N ILE A 304 8.79 15.32 6.62
CA ILE A 304 9.71 16.42 6.25
C ILE A 304 10.87 15.87 5.42
N LEU A 305 11.49 14.79 5.87
CA LEU A 305 12.58 14.14 5.14
C LEU A 305 12.11 13.57 3.79
N ALA A 306 10.90 13.01 3.71
CA ALA A 306 10.29 12.55 2.47
C ALA A 306 10.05 13.72 1.50
N CYS A 307 9.58 14.87 2.00
CA CYS A 307 9.44 16.08 1.19
C CYS A 307 10.79 16.53 0.61
N ILE A 308 11.80 16.65 1.46
CA ILE A 308 13.14 17.09 1.03
C ILE A 308 13.73 16.09 0.02
N SER A 309 13.73 14.81 0.34
CA SER A 309 14.31 13.78 -0.53
C SER A 309 13.53 13.58 -1.84
N GLY A 310 12.20 13.73 -1.79
CA GLY A 310 11.35 13.73 -2.98
C GLY A 310 11.61 14.95 -3.89
N LEU A 311 11.86 16.12 -3.32
CA LEU A 311 12.30 17.31 -4.08
C LEU A 311 13.72 17.12 -4.65
N VAL A 312 14.63 16.52 -3.90
CA VAL A 312 15.99 16.17 -4.39
C VAL A 312 15.89 15.17 -5.55
N PHE A 313 15.00 14.17 -5.47
CA PHE A 313 14.71 13.26 -6.57
C PHE A 313 14.20 14.01 -7.80
N ALA A 314 13.17 14.85 -7.64
CA ALA A 314 12.51 15.53 -8.75
C ALA A 314 13.40 16.60 -9.43
N LEU A 315 14.18 17.35 -8.65
CA LEU A 315 14.91 18.54 -9.11
C LEU A 315 16.41 18.32 -9.26
N GLY A 316 16.93 17.15 -8.87
CA GLY A 316 18.35 16.82 -8.95
C GLY A 316 18.91 16.94 -10.37
N SER A 317 20.10 17.51 -10.47
CA SER A 317 20.80 17.77 -11.74
C SER A 317 21.71 16.61 -12.20
N SER A 318 22.10 15.73 -11.28
CA SER A 318 22.94 14.57 -11.61
C SER A 318 22.26 13.27 -11.20
N LEU A 319 22.60 12.18 -11.91
CA LEU A 319 22.06 10.86 -11.61
C LEU A 319 22.28 10.43 -10.16
N LEU A 320 23.44 10.74 -9.58
CA LEU A 320 23.74 10.41 -8.19
C LEU A 320 22.79 11.11 -7.23
N ILE A 321 22.53 12.40 -7.43
CA ILE A 321 21.60 13.18 -6.59
C ILE A 321 20.17 12.64 -6.73
N VAL A 322 19.73 12.36 -7.95
CA VAL A 322 18.42 11.76 -8.24
C VAL A 322 18.29 10.38 -7.55
N ALA A 323 19.30 9.52 -7.69
CA ALA A 323 19.28 8.19 -7.07
C ALA A 323 19.25 8.27 -5.54
N LEU A 324 20.10 9.10 -4.92
CA LEU A 324 20.11 9.28 -3.48
C LEU A 324 18.79 9.87 -2.97
N GLY A 325 18.23 10.88 -3.68
CA GLY A 325 16.92 11.43 -3.37
C GLY A 325 15.83 10.37 -3.36
N PHE A 326 15.78 9.49 -4.38
CA PHE A 326 14.80 8.42 -4.49
C PHE A 326 14.98 7.35 -3.39
N ILE A 327 16.21 6.91 -3.15
CA ILE A 327 16.52 5.91 -2.10
C ILE A 327 16.10 6.42 -0.73
N VAL A 328 16.49 7.65 -0.36
CA VAL A 328 16.12 8.24 0.92
C VAL A 328 14.61 8.40 1.02
N PHE A 329 13.96 8.87 -0.06
CA PHE A 329 12.50 8.99 -0.11
C PHE A 329 11.81 7.65 0.17
N GLU A 330 12.23 6.56 -0.46
CA GLU A 330 11.62 5.23 -0.25
C GLU A 330 11.85 4.71 1.18
N ILE A 331 13.04 4.89 1.74
CA ILE A 331 13.31 4.49 3.13
C ILE A 331 12.42 5.25 4.10
N VAL A 332 12.40 6.58 4.05
CA VAL A 332 11.69 7.39 5.04
C VAL A 332 10.17 7.31 4.88
N SER A 333 9.67 7.22 3.65
CA SER A 333 8.24 7.09 3.38
C SER A 333 7.68 5.75 3.87
N ARG A 334 8.47 4.67 3.87
CA ARG A 334 8.06 3.38 4.43
C ARG A 334 8.27 3.31 5.95
N ALA A 335 9.33 3.92 6.48
CA ALA A 335 9.55 4.03 7.91
C ALA A 335 8.46 4.82 8.65
N PHE A 336 7.80 5.74 7.97
CA PHE A 336 6.63 6.48 8.42
C PHE A 336 5.47 5.59 8.92
N THR A 337 5.23 4.45 8.25
CA THR A 337 3.96 3.71 8.34
C THR A 337 3.72 3.16 9.74
N ALA A 338 4.66 2.41 10.31
CA ALA A 338 4.46 1.74 11.59
C ALA A 338 4.20 2.72 12.75
N PRO A 339 4.98 3.81 12.96
CA PRO A 339 4.70 4.79 13.99
C PRO A 339 3.36 5.53 13.80
N ALA A 340 3.01 5.87 12.55
CA ALA A 340 1.75 6.56 12.25
C ALA A 340 0.53 5.69 12.58
N TYR A 341 0.57 4.40 12.22
CA TYR A 341 -0.50 3.45 12.58
C TYR A 341 -0.54 3.16 14.09
N ALA A 342 0.61 3.13 14.77
CA ALA A 342 0.67 2.95 16.21
C ALA A 342 -0.10 4.07 16.95
N ILE A 343 0.03 5.34 16.53
CA ILE A 343 -0.74 6.46 17.09
C ILE A 343 -2.25 6.22 16.96
N LEU A 344 -2.68 5.78 15.78
CA LEU A 344 -4.11 5.54 15.50
C LEU A 344 -4.67 4.39 16.34
N VAL A 345 -3.92 3.30 16.50
CA VAL A 345 -4.36 2.11 17.25
C VAL A 345 -4.33 2.35 18.75
N THR A 346 -3.32 3.08 19.27
CA THR A 346 -3.21 3.37 20.71
C THR A 346 -4.11 4.51 21.17
N GLY A 347 -4.45 5.44 20.25
CA GLY A 347 -5.31 6.59 20.55
C GLY A 347 -6.81 6.29 20.59
N VAL A 348 -7.23 5.03 20.33
CA VAL A 348 -8.63 4.61 20.32
C VAL A 348 -8.87 3.39 21.21
N GLU A 349 -10.11 3.20 21.64
CA GLU A 349 -10.50 2.01 22.39
C GLU A 349 -10.24 0.71 21.60
N PRO A 350 -9.88 -0.40 22.26
CA PRO A 350 -9.60 -1.68 21.59
C PRO A 350 -10.71 -2.12 20.62
N ARG A 351 -11.98 -1.84 20.95
CA ARG A 351 -13.15 -2.18 20.13
C ARG A 351 -13.29 -1.33 18.86
N MET A 352 -12.66 -0.16 18.79
CA MET A 352 -12.67 0.76 17.63
C MET A 352 -11.51 0.52 16.67
N ARG A 353 -10.45 -0.20 17.08
CA ARG A 353 -9.19 -0.34 16.31
C ARG A 353 -9.40 -0.88 14.92
N GLY A 354 -10.24 -1.92 14.78
CA GLY A 354 -10.54 -2.52 13.48
C GLY A 354 -11.19 -1.53 12.51
N VAL A 355 -12.17 -0.76 12.98
CA VAL A 355 -12.85 0.26 12.17
C VAL A 355 -11.91 1.38 11.76
N VAL A 356 -11.05 1.85 12.68
CA VAL A 356 -10.05 2.91 12.37
C VAL A 356 -9.05 2.43 11.34
N ILE A 357 -8.51 1.21 11.49
CA ILE A 357 -7.56 0.64 10.51
C ILE A 357 -8.23 0.52 9.13
N SER A 358 -9.47 0.01 9.08
CA SER A 358 -10.22 -0.12 7.83
C SER A 358 -10.48 1.24 7.17
N ALA A 359 -10.84 2.26 7.95
CA ALA A 359 -11.05 3.62 7.46
C ALA A 359 -9.75 4.23 6.91
N VAL A 360 -8.64 4.05 7.61
CA VAL A 360 -7.31 4.50 7.14
C VAL A 360 -6.93 3.80 5.83
N GLN A 361 -7.13 2.48 5.75
CA GLN A 361 -6.87 1.74 4.52
C GLN A 361 -7.73 2.21 3.34
N ALA A 362 -9.01 2.50 3.59
CA ALA A 362 -9.89 3.06 2.56
C ALA A 362 -9.39 4.43 2.07
N VAL A 363 -9.01 5.31 3.00
CA VAL A 363 -8.46 6.63 2.68
C VAL A 363 -7.12 6.51 1.92
N THR A 364 -6.20 5.67 2.39
CA THR A 364 -4.90 5.50 1.71
C THR A 364 -5.04 4.87 0.33
N ASN A 365 -5.98 3.95 0.13
CA ASN A 365 -6.21 3.37 -1.20
C ASN A 365 -6.91 4.36 -2.14
N LEU A 366 -7.98 5.04 -1.68
CA LEU A 366 -8.73 5.96 -2.55
C LEU A 366 -7.96 7.26 -2.80
N ILE A 367 -7.48 7.91 -1.74
CA ILE A 367 -6.76 9.20 -1.84
C ILE A 367 -5.31 8.95 -2.27
N GLY A 368 -4.57 8.10 -1.56
CA GLY A 368 -3.18 7.84 -1.88
C GLY A 368 -3.01 7.23 -3.27
N TYR A 369 -3.36 5.97 -3.40
CA TYR A 369 -3.18 5.24 -4.66
C TYR A 369 -4.10 5.71 -5.78
N GLY A 370 -5.29 6.23 -5.45
CA GLY A 370 -6.20 6.77 -6.46
C GLY A 370 -5.79 8.15 -6.96
N VAL A 371 -5.69 9.13 -6.05
CA VAL A 371 -5.52 10.54 -6.41
C VAL A 371 -4.04 10.93 -6.57
N GLY A 372 -3.12 10.31 -5.82
CA GLY A 372 -1.69 10.68 -5.85
C GLY A 372 -1.08 10.69 -7.26
N PRO A 373 -1.14 9.59 -8.02
CA PRO A 373 -0.63 9.56 -9.39
C PRO A 373 -1.37 10.52 -10.33
N LEU A 374 -2.67 10.73 -10.12
CA LEU A 374 -3.47 11.67 -10.92
C LEU A 374 -3.02 13.12 -10.71
N VAL A 375 -2.71 13.53 -9.49
CA VAL A 375 -2.19 14.88 -9.18
C VAL A 375 -0.89 15.14 -9.94
N VAL A 376 0.05 14.18 -9.91
CA VAL A 376 1.30 14.31 -10.67
C VAL A 376 1.02 14.47 -12.16
N GLY A 377 0.14 13.65 -12.73
CA GLY A 377 -0.23 13.71 -14.15
C GLY A 377 -0.89 15.04 -14.54
N VAL A 378 -1.86 15.50 -13.75
CA VAL A 378 -2.58 16.77 -14.01
C VAL A 378 -1.64 17.97 -13.95
N VAL A 379 -0.75 18.02 -12.98
CA VAL A 379 0.25 19.10 -12.89
C VAL A 379 1.22 19.01 -14.06
N SER A 380 1.66 17.80 -14.43
CA SER A 380 2.55 17.61 -15.58
C SER A 380 1.92 18.12 -16.88
N ASP A 381 0.65 17.81 -17.16
CA ASP A 381 -0.04 18.27 -18.37
C ASP A 381 -0.20 19.78 -18.39
N ARG A 382 -0.47 20.43 -17.24
CA ARG A 382 -0.63 21.90 -17.16
C ARG A 382 0.67 22.67 -17.39
N VAL A 383 1.78 22.10 -16.93
CA VAL A 383 3.09 22.70 -17.10
C VAL A 383 3.63 22.51 -18.51
N GLY A 384 3.46 21.30 -19.06
CA GLY A 384 3.96 20.95 -20.39
C GLY A 384 5.48 20.96 -20.51
N GLY A 385 5.98 20.48 -21.64
CA GLY A 385 7.42 20.50 -21.96
C GLY A 385 8.28 19.48 -21.17
N PRO A 386 9.60 19.49 -21.35
CA PRO A 386 10.50 18.44 -20.87
C PRO A 386 10.62 18.34 -19.35
N ASN A 387 10.33 19.42 -18.62
CA ASN A 387 10.40 19.47 -17.16
C ASN A 387 9.04 19.24 -16.48
N SER A 388 7.98 18.96 -17.23
CA SER A 388 6.61 18.85 -16.72
C SER A 388 6.51 17.84 -15.58
N LEU A 389 7.09 16.64 -15.74
CA LEU A 389 7.05 15.59 -14.75
C LEU A 389 7.86 15.91 -13.48
N LYS A 390 8.95 16.68 -13.60
CA LYS A 390 9.69 17.23 -12.44
C LYS A 390 8.78 18.06 -11.56
N VAL A 391 8.03 18.97 -12.18
CA VAL A 391 7.08 19.84 -11.47
C VAL A 391 5.93 19.05 -10.90
N GLY A 392 5.39 18.06 -11.62
CA GLY A 392 4.34 17.16 -11.14
C GLY A 392 4.75 16.41 -9.88
N ILE A 393 5.95 15.82 -9.87
CA ILE A 393 6.49 15.11 -8.70
C ILE A 393 6.79 16.11 -7.56
N ALA A 394 7.38 17.26 -7.86
CA ALA A 394 7.64 18.28 -6.83
C ALA A 394 6.35 18.80 -6.20
N ALA A 395 5.29 18.99 -6.98
CA ALA A 395 4.00 19.47 -6.49
C ALA A 395 3.33 18.49 -5.51
N VAL A 396 3.42 17.18 -5.73
CA VAL A 396 2.82 16.21 -4.81
C VAL A 396 3.55 16.19 -3.45
N MET A 397 4.78 16.70 -3.36
CA MET A 397 5.52 16.80 -2.10
C MET A 397 4.90 17.79 -1.11
N ILE A 398 4.07 18.74 -1.57
CA ILE A 398 3.34 19.66 -0.68
C ILE A 398 2.45 18.89 0.29
N PHE A 399 1.87 17.77 -0.14
CA PHE A 399 1.04 16.92 0.71
C PHE A 399 1.85 16.19 1.79
N SER A 400 3.11 15.84 1.50
CA SER A 400 4.02 15.29 2.51
C SER A 400 4.34 16.35 3.59
N LEU A 401 4.61 17.58 3.19
CA LEU A 401 4.83 18.68 4.12
C LEU A 401 3.58 18.98 4.95
N TRP A 402 2.40 19.03 4.29
CA TRP A 402 1.12 19.25 4.98
C TRP A 402 0.81 18.12 5.96
N SER A 403 1.10 16.88 5.61
CA SER A 403 1.04 15.74 6.53
C SER A 403 1.93 15.96 7.75
N GLY A 404 3.17 16.44 7.55
CA GLY A 404 4.09 16.78 8.65
C GLY A 404 3.48 17.80 9.62
N LEU A 405 2.76 18.81 9.12
CA LEU A 405 2.04 19.78 9.96
C LEU A 405 0.91 19.14 10.77
N HIS A 406 0.20 18.17 10.20
CA HIS A 406 -0.79 17.42 10.95
C HIS A 406 -0.15 16.59 12.07
N PHE A 407 0.98 15.94 11.82
CA PHE A 407 1.69 15.20 12.90
C PHE A 407 2.30 16.13 13.95
N LEU A 408 2.72 17.34 13.59
CA LEU A 408 3.09 18.39 14.55
C LEU A 408 1.92 18.77 15.44
N ALA A 409 0.72 18.96 14.87
CA ALA A 409 -0.49 19.24 15.62
C ALA A 409 -0.89 18.05 16.52
N ALA A 410 -0.77 16.82 16.03
CA ALA A 410 -0.96 15.61 16.83
C ALA A 410 -0.01 15.55 18.03
N TRP A 411 1.26 15.94 17.85
CA TRP A 411 2.26 16.00 18.92
C TRP A 411 1.88 17.02 19.99
N PHE A 412 1.48 18.23 19.60
CA PHE A 412 1.00 19.23 20.57
C PHE A 412 -0.27 18.78 21.31
N ALA A 413 -1.19 18.13 20.62
CA ALA A 413 -2.40 17.58 21.24
C ALA A 413 -2.07 16.47 22.27
N ALA A 414 -1.16 15.53 21.91
CA ALA A 414 -0.71 14.48 22.82
C ALA A 414 -0.04 15.03 24.08
N ARG A 415 0.80 16.05 23.93
CA ARG A 415 1.45 16.71 25.08
C ARG A 415 0.46 17.42 26.02
N ARG A 416 -0.62 17.99 25.48
CA ARG A 416 -1.67 18.61 26.31
C ARG A 416 -2.42 17.58 27.13
N SER A 417 -2.81 16.45 26.55
CA SER A 417 -3.53 15.39 27.25
C SER A 417 -2.71 14.79 28.41
N GLU A 418 -1.41 14.60 28.27
CA GLU A 418 -0.56 14.15 29.38
C GLU A 418 -0.45 15.16 30.53
N ARG A 419 -0.35 16.46 30.24
CA ARG A 419 -0.32 17.48 31.27
C ARG A 419 -1.62 17.53 32.09
N PHE A 420 -2.77 17.25 31.48
CA PHE A 420 -4.03 17.17 32.19
C PHE A 420 -4.16 15.87 33.00
N ALA A 421 -3.65 14.73 32.49
CA ALA A 421 -3.64 13.47 33.22
C ALA A 421 -2.67 13.46 34.40
N GLY A 422 -1.54 14.18 34.32
CA GLY A 422 -0.55 14.31 35.40
C GLY A 422 -0.90 15.37 36.46
N GLY A 423 -1.83 16.29 36.17
CA GLY A 423 -2.24 17.36 37.07
C GLY A 423 -3.36 16.98 38.08
N THR A 424 -3.88 15.75 38.01
CA THR A 424 -4.88 15.21 38.93
C THR A 424 -4.32 14.36 40.07
N VAL A 425 -2.96 14.30 40.18
CA VAL A 425 -2.26 13.62 41.28
C VAL A 425 -1.30 14.65 41.95
N ALA A 426 -1.88 15.68 42.56
CA ALA A 426 -1.20 16.57 43.49
C ALA A 426 -2.18 16.98 44.60
#